data_6dda2c3a95ae522b44e534b18b8ab197
#
_entry.id   6dda2c3a95ae522b44e534b18b8ab197
#
_cell.length_a   1.000
_cell.length_b   1.000
_cell.length_c   1.000
_cell.angle_alpha   90.00
_cell.angle_beta   90.00
_cell.angle_gamma   90.00
#
_symmetry.space_group_name_H-M   'P 1'
#
loop_
_entity.id
_entity.type
_entity.pdbx_description
1 polymer ?
#
loop_
_entity_poly.entity_id
_entity_poly.type
_entity_poly.pdbx_seq_one_letter_code
_entity_poly.pdbx_strand_id
1 'polypeptide(L)'
;MGETRHFFLTGCASGIAKHLTGVLLGQGHSVFATDVNLEALENAAREGAWPVERVRLRALDVRDADAWENVFAEAVREFGHIDICMNIAGLLLAAWATDQPINEVHSQIDVNVKGVIFGTRVAARHMVLRGKGHIINIASIAGLTPVPGMAVYAATKYAVRAYSISACMELRKKGVYVTAICPASVQTPMLDGQLHNDAADLFYSGYRMLTVDEIEHAIFKRAMRRRPPYEVHVPRLKTKLAKFVDNFPAVGPIFAPLYQWSGRRRQAQRRAEEQRAK
;
A
#
# COMPACT_ATOMS: atom_id res chain seq x y z
N MET A 1 8.70 28.32 -0.24
CA MET A 1 8.51 27.09 0.57
C MET A 1 7.02 26.83 0.62
N GLY A 2 6.57 25.62 0.25
CA GLY A 2 5.14 25.26 0.38
C GLY A 2 4.72 25.14 1.85
N GLU A 3 3.42 25.22 2.11
CA GLU A 3 2.86 25.05 3.45
C GLU A 3 3.24 23.68 4.03
N THR A 4 3.75 23.64 5.27
CA THR A 4 4.03 22.39 6.00
C THR A 4 2.73 21.61 6.19
N ARG A 5 2.73 20.33 5.85
CA ARG A 5 1.58 19.43 6.03
C ARG A 5 1.91 18.34 7.03
N HIS A 6 0.87 17.84 7.68
CA HIS A 6 0.96 16.76 8.66
C HIS A 6 0.41 15.47 8.06
N PHE A 7 1.27 14.46 8.07
CA PHE A 7 0.99 13.15 7.50
C PHE A 7 0.88 12.08 8.58
N PHE A 8 -0.01 11.12 8.39
CA PHE A 8 -0.10 9.89 9.17
C PHE A 8 0.13 8.71 8.24
N LEU A 9 1.14 7.90 8.48
CA LEU A 9 1.51 6.76 7.64
C LEU A 9 1.56 5.46 8.44
N THR A 10 1.17 4.35 7.81
CA THR A 10 1.26 2.99 8.38
C THR A 10 2.24 2.12 7.61
N GLY A 11 2.94 1.20 8.32
CA GLY A 11 3.91 0.28 7.72
C GLY A 11 5.27 0.93 7.44
N CYS A 12 5.70 1.89 8.28
CA CYS A 12 6.86 2.75 8.02
C CYS A 12 8.20 2.11 8.31
N ALA A 13 8.25 0.89 8.87
CA ALA A 13 9.52 0.20 9.10
C ALA A 13 10.21 -0.25 7.81
N SER A 14 9.49 -0.37 6.69
CA SER A 14 10.06 -0.88 5.42
C SER A 14 9.37 -0.37 4.16
N GLY A 15 9.93 -0.70 3.00
CA GLY A 15 9.29 -0.59 1.68
C GLY A 15 8.81 0.83 1.34
N ILE A 16 7.59 0.89 0.79
CA ILE A 16 6.99 2.15 0.29
C ILE A 16 6.83 3.18 1.39
N ALA A 17 6.36 2.78 2.58
CA ALA A 17 6.09 3.73 3.65
C ALA A 17 7.37 4.28 4.28
N LYS A 18 8.42 3.46 4.47
CA LYS A 18 9.76 3.93 4.91
C LYS A 18 10.30 4.98 3.94
N HIS A 19 10.28 4.69 2.63
CA HIS A 19 10.73 5.62 1.60
C HIS A 19 9.94 6.94 1.63
N LEU A 20 8.60 6.88 1.62
CA LEU A 20 7.76 8.08 1.64
C LEU A 20 7.96 8.91 2.91
N THR A 21 8.17 8.27 4.07
CA THR A 21 8.47 8.98 5.32
C THR A 21 9.72 9.82 5.17
N GLY A 22 10.82 9.23 4.68
CA GLY A 22 12.08 9.97 4.47
C GLY A 22 11.92 11.14 3.49
N VAL A 23 11.23 10.93 2.37
CA VAL A 23 10.99 11.97 1.37
C VAL A 23 10.14 13.12 1.93
N LEU A 24 9.05 12.83 2.64
CA LEU A 24 8.17 13.83 3.23
C LEU A 24 8.90 14.68 4.27
N LEU A 25 9.70 14.05 5.13
CA LEU A 25 10.53 14.75 6.11
C LEU A 25 11.58 15.62 5.44
N GLY A 26 12.24 15.13 4.38
CA GLY A 26 13.19 15.89 3.56
C GLY A 26 12.55 17.10 2.84
N GLN A 27 11.26 17.03 2.54
CA GLN A 27 10.48 18.14 1.99
C GLN A 27 9.99 19.15 3.05
N GLY A 28 10.29 18.94 4.32
CA GLY A 28 9.93 19.83 5.42
C GLY A 28 8.54 19.58 6.01
N HIS A 29 7.91 18.45 5.70
CA HIS A 29 6.64 18.05 6.28
C HIS A 29 6.82 17.35 7.64
N SER A 30 5.74 17.21 8.42
CA SER A 30 5.72 16.42 9.66
C SER A 30 5.05 15.08 9.41
N VAL A 31 5.60 14.01 9.97
CA VAL A 31 5.11 12.65 9.77
C VAL A 31 4.88 11.93 11.10
N PHE A 32 3.69 11.44 11.31
CA PHE A 32 3.36 10.47 12.34
C PHE A 32 3.48 9.07 11.70
N ALA A 33 4.63 8.44 11.92
CA ALA A 33 5.01 7.17 11.31
C ALA A 33 4.67 6.01 12.24
N THR A 34 3.93 5.03 11.73
CA THR A 34 3.54 3.87 12.53
C THR A 34 3.92 2.55 11.87
N ASP A 35 4.19 1.56 12.71
CA ASP A 35 4.39 0.16 12.32
C ASP A 35 3.98 -0.76 13.47
N VAL A 36 3.67 -2.02 13.19
CA VAL A 36 3.42 -3.01 14.23
C VAL A 36 4.70 -3.34 15.01
N ASN A 37 5.85 -3.27 14.35
CA ASN A 37 7.17 -3.48 14.91
C ASN A 37 7.86 -2.12 15.19
N LEU A 38 7.72 -1.63 16.43
CA LEU A 38 8.30 -0.35 16.83
C LEU A 38 9.82 -0.35 16.73
N GLU A 39 10.49 -1.43 17.11
CA GLU A 39 11.95 -1.53 17.05
C GLU A 39 12.47 -1.40 15.61
N ALA A 40 11.82 -2.12 14.67
CA ALA A 40 12.16 -2.00 13.25
C ALA A 40 11.88 -0.58 12.71
N LEU A 41 10.83 0.09 13.21
CA LEU A 41 10.52 1.48 12.85
C LEU A 41 11.58 2.44 13.37
N GLU A 42 12.05 2.27 14.60
CA GLU A 42 13.12 3.07 15.18
C GLU A 42 14.46 2.85 14.46
N ASN A 43 14.75 1.61 14.05
CA ASN A 43 15.91 1.30 13.22
C ASN A 43 15.81 2.03 11.86
N ALA A 44 14.65 1.97 11.21
CA ALA A 44 14.40 2.68 9.96
C ALA A 44 14.60 4.20 10.09
N ALA A 45 14.19 4.77 11.23
CA ALA A 45 14.35 6.20 11.51
C ALA A 45 15.84 6.57 11.72
N ARG A 46 16.61 5.73 12.42
CA ARG A 46 18.05 5.91 12.60
C ARG A 46 18.80 5.83 11.27
N GLU A 47 18.55 4.79 10.49
CA GLU A 47 19.16 4.60 9.17
C GLU A 47 18.83 5.75 8.19
N GLY A 48 17.60 6.24 8.22
CA GLY A 48 17.12 7.34 7.38
C GLY A 48 17.49 8.72 7.93
N ALA A 49 18.14 8.82 9.08
CA ALA A 49 18.45 10.08 9.78
C ALA A 49 17.21 11.00 9.87
N TRP A 50 16.05 10.45 10.24
CA TRP A 50 14.81 11.19 10.28
C TRP A 50 14.84 12.26 11.39
N PRO A 51 14.49 13.52 11.09
CA PRO A 51 14.57 14.63 12.04
C PRO A 51 13.53 14.48 13.15
N VAL A 52 14.00 14.36 14.39
CA VAL A 52 13.18 14.08 15.58
C VAL A 52 12.13 15.16 15.88
N GLU A 53 12.39 16.38 15.44
CA GLU A 53 11.47 17.51 15.60
C GLU A 53 10.25 17.41 14.67
N ARG A 54 10.33 16.64 13.57
CA ARG A 54 9.27 16.50 12.57
C ARG A 54 8.67 15.11 12.46
N VAL A 55 9.24 14.13 13.12
CA VAL A 55 8.71 12.75 13.11
C VAL A 55 8.23 12.33 14.50
N ARG A 56 7.15 11.57 14.54
CA ARG A 56 6.72 10.80 15.73
C ARG A 56 6.60 9.35 15.32
N LEU A 57 7.16 8.46 16.13
CA LEU A 57 7.18 7.01 15.92
C LEU A 57 6.25 6.34 16.93
N ARG A 58 5.33 5.48 16.48
CA ARG A 58 4.41 4.73 17.36
C ARG A 58 4.18 3.33 16.83
N ALA A 59 4.05 2.40 17.78
CA ALA A 59 3.52 1.08 17.47
C ALA A 59 2.04 1.20 17.10
N LEU A 60 1.63 0.55 16.02
CA LEU A 60 0.23 0.41 15.61
C LEU A 60 0.03 -0.93 14.91
N ASP A 61 -0.74 -1.81 15.55
CA ASP A 61 -1.34 -2.93 14.86
C ASP A 61 -2.60 -2.45 14.15
N VAL A 62 -2.54 -2.41 12.82
CA VAL A 62 -3.67 -1.92 12.01
C VAL A 62 -4.92 -2.80 12.10
N ARG A 63 -4.81 -4.01 12.68
CA ARG A 63 -5.94 -4.93 12.92
C ARG A 63 -6.79 -4.52 14.12
N ASP A 64 -6.25 -3.71 15.00
CA ASP A 64 -6.88 -3.24 16.24
C ASP A 64 -7.57 -1.89 16.04
N ALA A 65 -8.91 -1.89 16.12
CA ALA A 65 -9.71 -0.67 15.92
C ALA A 65 -9.54 0.35 17.05
N ASP A 66 -9.34 -0.11 18.29
CA ASP A 66 -9.16 0.78 19.45
C ASP A 66 -7.76 1.39 19.44
N ALA A 67 -6.74 0.63 19.03
CA ALA A 67 -5.41 1.15 18.79
C ALA A 67 -5.42 2.26 17.72
N TRP A 68 -6.19 2.10 16.64
CA TRP A 68 -6.37 3.16 15.64
C TRP A 68 -6.94 4.45 16.22
N GLU A 69 -8.03 4.38 17.01
CA GLU A 69 -8.64 5.57 17.61
C GLU A 69 -7.64 6.28 18.55
N ASN A 70 -6.91 5.52 19.38
CA ASN A 70 -5.96 6.05 20.34
C ASN A 70 -4.74 6.70 19.69
N VAL A 71 -4.09 5.99 18.76
CA VAL A 71 -2.84 6.43 18.10
C VAL A 71 -3.13 7.59 17.13
N PHE A 72 -4.26 7.57 16.43
CA PHE A 72 -4.64 8.70 15.56
C PHE A 72 -5.00 9.94 16.37
N ALA A 73 -5.70 9.79 17.51
CA ALA A 73 -5.98 10.89 18.42
C ALA A 73 -4.70 11.50 19.01
N GLU A 74 -3.69 10.67 19.30
CA GLU A 74 -2.36 11.14 19.69
C GLU A 74 -1.72 11.98 18.59
N ALA A 75 -1.73 11.51 17.33
CA ALA A 75 -1.19 12.25 16.21
C ALA A 75 -1.86 13.63 16.03
N VAL A 76 -3.18 13.69 16.26
CA VAL A 76 -3.92 14.95 16.23
C VAL A 76 -3.51 15.87 17.37
N ARG A 77 -3.28 15.35 18.59
CA ARG A 77 -2.80 16.17 19.72
C ARG A 77 -1.41 16.73 19.46
N GLU A 78 -0.51 15.93 18.89
CA GLU A 78 0.88 16.32 18.62
C GLU A 78 0.98 17.39 17.51
N PHE A 79 0.20 17.25 16.45
CA PHE A 79 0.31 18.11 15.27
C PHE A 79 -0.83 19.11 15.10
N GLY A 80 -1.82 19.10 16.00
CA GLY A 80 -3.04 19.89 15.88
C GLY A 80 -4.05 19.32 14.88
N HIS A 81 -3.57 18.74 13.80
CA HIS A 81 -4.40 18.07 12.78
C HIS A 81 -3.56 17.16 11.87
N ILE A 82 -4.25 16.30 11.13
CA ILE A 82 -3.68 15.50 10.05
C ILE A 82 -4.31 15.92 8.72
N ASP A 83 -3.47 16.29 7.74
CA ASP A 83 -3.91 16.67 6.39
C ASP A 83 -4.05 15.46 5.46
N ILE A 84 -3.14 14.50 5.60
CA ILE A 84 -3.08 13.33 4.74
C ILE A 84 -2.83 12.07 5.57
N CYS A 85 -3.72 11.07 5.43
CA CYS A 85 -3.54 9.74 6.00
C CYS A 85 -3.23 8.75 4.88
N MET A 86 -2.14 8.00 5.01
CA MET A 86 -1.75 6.96 4.04
C MET A 86 -1.78 5.59 4.69
N ASN A 87 -2.76 4.78 4.32
CA ASN A 87 -2.87 3.37 4.71
C ASN A 87 -1.99 2.54 3.76
N ILE A 88 -0.74 2.30 4.18
CA ILE A 88 0.28 1.62 3.37
C ILE A 88 0.58 0.23 3.91
N ALA A 89 0.44 0.01 5.22
CA ALA A 89 0.61 -1.30 5.83
C ALA A 89 -0.18 -2.37 5.06
N GLY A 90 0.47 -3.49 4.80
CA GLY A 90 -0.14 -4.58 4.05
C GLY A 90 0.66 -5.86 4.21
N LEU A 91 0.03 -6.97 3.89
CA LEU A 91 0.57 -8.31 3.98
C LEU A 91 0.31 -9.07 2.68
N LEU A 92 1.31 -9.79 2.22
CA LEU A 92 1.23 -10.71 1.08
C LEU A 92 1.72 -12.09 1.52
N LEU A 93 0.83 -13.06 1.44
CA LEU A 93 1.12 -14.48 1.67
C LEU A 93 0.55 -15.24 0.47
N ALA A 94 1.43 -15.59 -0.47
CA ALA A 94 1.04 -16.30 -1.67
C ALA A 94 0.88 -17.79 -1.37
N ALA A 95 -0.21 -18.39 -1.85
CA ALA A 95 -0.44 -19.84 -1.82
C ALA A 95 -1.52 -20.19 -2.86
N TRP A 96 -1.55 -21.44 -3.28
CA TRP A 96 -2.64 -21.96 -4.10
C TRP A 96 -3.93 -22.00 -3.29
N ALA A 97 -5.08 -21.84 -3.93
CA ALA A 97 -6.37 -21.75 -3.25
C ALA A 97 -6.71 -22.98 -2.39
N THR A 98 -6.18 -24.15 -2.75
CA THR A 98 -6.34 -25.40 -1.99
C THR A 98 -5.44 -25.47 -0.76
N ASP A 99 -4.32 -24.74 -0.74
CA ASP A 99 -3.23 -24.94 0.22
C ASP A 99 -3.03 -23.72 1.14
N GLN A 100 -3.81 -22.64 0.95
CA GLN A 100 -3.72 -21.44 1.78
C GLN A 100 -4.10 -21.72 3.23
N PRO A 101 -3.18 -21.58 4.19
CA PRO A 101 -3.50 -21.78 5.61
C PRO A 101 -4.58 -20.78 6.09
N ILE A 102 -5.52 -21.26 6.90
CA ILE A 102 -6.65 -20.43 7.35
C ILE A 102 -6.20 -19.23 8.20
N ASN A 103 -5.18 -19.38 9.01
CA ASN A 103 -4.59 -18.27 9.78
C ASN A 103 -3.99 -17.20 8.87
N GLU A 104 -3.43 -17.57 7.71
CA GLU A 104 -2.92 -16.62 6.72
C GLU A 104 -4.07 -15.91 5.98
N VAL A 105 -5.18 -16.61 5.72
CA VAL A 105 -6.40 -15.98 5.18
C VAL A 105 -6.88 -14.89 6.13
N HIS A 106 -7.04 -15.21 7.43
CA HIS A 106 -7.42 -14.24 8.45
C HIS A 106 -6.44 -13.06 8.51
N SER A 107 -5.15 -13.34 8.58
CA SER A 107 -4.12 -12.31 8.68
C SER A 107 -4.15 -11.34 7.48
N GLN A 108 -4.30 -11.85 6.26
CA GLN A 108 -4.37 -10.99 5.06
C GLN A 108 -5.64 -10.13 5.04
N ILE A 109 -6.79 -10.70 5.43
CA ILE A 109 -8.05 -9.95 5.50
C ILE A 109 -7.96 -8.88 6.61
N ASP A 110 -7.48 -9.24 7.77
CA ASP A 110 -7.41 -8.35 8.93
C ASP A 110 -6.47 -7.17 8.67
N VAL A 111 -5.27 -7.43 8.14
CA VAL A 111 -4.30 -6.36 7.84
C VAL A 111 -4.75 -5.54 6.63
N ASN A 112 -5.00 -6.21 5.49
CA ASN A 112 -5.19 -5.50 4.21
C ASN A 112 -6.56 -4.84 4.08
N VAL A 113 -7.62 -5.42 4.67
CA VAL A 113 -8.99 -4.93 4.51
C VAL A 113 -9.43 -4.19 5.77
N LYS A 114 -9.49 -4.86 6.92
CA LYS A 114 -9.94 -4.22 8.17
C LYS A 114 -9.04 -3.05 8.54
N GLY A 115 -7.70 -3.21 8.47
CA GLY A 115 -6.75 -2.14 8.77
C GLY A 115 -6.97 -0.90 7.92
N VAL A 116 -7.21 -1.06 6.61
CA VAL A 116 -7.51 0.07 5.72
C VAL A 116 -8.88 0.70 6.02
N ILE A 117 -9.90 -0.12 6.34
CA ILE A 117 -11.23 0.39 6.71
C ILE A 117 -11.14 1.20 8.01
N PHE A 118 -10.47 0.69 9.04
CA PHE A 118 -10.31 1.37 10.32
C PHE A 118 -9.57 2.70 10.17
N GLY A 119 -8.41 2.68 9.49
CA GLY A 119 -7.64 3.89 9.24
C GLY A 119 -8.38 4.93 8.42
N THR A 120 -9.10 4.50 7.36
CA THR A 120 -9.93 5.41 6.58
C THR A 120 -11.06 6.00 7.40
N ARG A 121 -11.73 5.20 8.23
CA ARG A 121 -12.83 5.64 9.09
C ARG A 121 -12.37 6.68 10.12
N VAL A 122 -11.29 6.42 10.83
CA VAL A 122 -10.75 7.31 11.87
C VAL A 122 -10.29 8.63 11.25
N ALA A 123 -9.49 8.57 10.18
CA ALA A 123 -9.03 9.76 9.46
C ALA A 123 -10.20 10.56 8.87
N ALA A 124 -11.18 9.89 8.24
CA ALA A 124 -12.33 10.55 7.64
C ALA A 124 -13.18 11.31 8.69
N ARG A 125 -13.41 10.73 9.88
CA ARG A 125 -14.14 11.41 10.96
C ARG A 125 -13.46 12.72 11.37
N HIS A 126 -12.14 12.70 11.54
CA HIS A 126 -11.36 13.89 11.85
C HIS A 126 -11.40 14.92 10.70
N MET A 127 -11.18 14.47 9.46
CA MET A 127 -11.09 15.35 8.29
C MET A 127 -12.44 16.00 7.91
N VAL A 128 -13.55 15.28 8.09
CA VAL A 128 -14.91 15.80 7.82
C VAL A 128 -15.24 16.97 8.75
N LEU A 129 -14.85 16.93 10.02
CA LEU A 129 -15.05 18.05 10.96
C LEU A 129 -14.30 19.31 10.52
N ARG A 130 -13.18 19.15 9.82
CA ARG A 130 -12.39 20.26 9.26
C ARG A 130 -12.85 20.69 7.87
N GLY A 131 -13.70 19.91 7.20
CA GLY A 131 -14.08 20.13 5.81
C GLY A 131 -12.92 19.96 4.79
N LYS A 132 -11.80 19.33 5.21
CA LYS A 132 -10.58 19.23 4.41
C LYS A 132 -9.77 18.00 4.80
N GLY A 133 -9.32 17.21 3.80
CA GLY A 133 -8.40 16.09 4.03
C GLY A 133 -8.24 15.19 2.83
N HIS A 134 -7.20 14.35 2.86
CA HIS A 134 -6.96 13.35 1.83
C HIS A 134 -6.49 12.03 2.45
N ILE A 135 -7.15 10.94 2.07
CA ILE A 135 -6.80 9.58 2.49
C ILE A 135 -6.28 8.84 1.27
N ILE A 136 -5.13 8.19 1.39
CA ILE A 136 -4.50 7.41 0.32
C ILE A 136 -4.38 5.97 0.78
N ASN A 137 -5.02 5.06 0.07
CA ASN A 137 -5.02 3.63 0.35
C ASN A 137 -4.21 2.88 -0.70
N ILE A 138 -3.26 2.04 -0.27
CA ILE A 138 -2.48 1.23 -1.19
C ILE A 138 -3.23 -0.07 -1.52
N ALA A 139 -3.83 -0.08 -2.71
CA ALA A 139 -4.38 -1.27 -3.35
C ALA A 139 -3.27 -2.05 -4.11
N SER A 140 -3.54 -2.56 -5.28
CA SER A 140 -2.60 -3.28 -6.16
C SER A 140 -3.17 -3.44 -7.56
N ILE A 141 -2.35 -3.80 -8.54
CA ILE A 141 -2.81 -4.39 -9.80
C ILE A 141 -3.63 -5.66 -9.57
N ALA A 142 -3.35 -6.41 -8.49
CA ALA A 142 -4.14 -7.56 -8.06
C ALA A 142 -5.56 -7.18 -7.56
N GLY A 143 -5.87 -5.90 -7.40
CA GLY A 143 -7.22 -5.36 -7.22
C GLY A 143 -7.90 -4.92 -8.53
N LEU A 144 -7.28 -5.21 -9.68
CA LEU A 144 -7.75 -4.87 -11.02
C LEU A 144 -7.87 -6.09 -11.93
N THR A 145 -7.23 -7.19 -11.58
CA THR A 145 -7.27 -8.47 -12.33
C THR A 145 -6.97 -9.62 -11.38
N PRO A 146 -7.64 -10.78 -11.53
CA PRO A 146 -7.33 -11.98 -10.77
C PRO A 146 -5.89 -12.44 -10.98
N VAL A 147 -5.27 -12.97 -9.92
CA VAL A 147 -3.88 -13.47 -9.97
C VAL A 147 -3.84 -14.85 -9.35
N PRO A 148 -3.71 -15.92 -10.15
CA PRO A 148 -3.51 -17.29 -9.66
C PRO A 148 -2.31 -17.37 -8.68
N GLY A 149 -2.43 -18.20 -7.63
CA GLY A 149 -1.45 -18.30 -6.55
C GLY A 149 -1.55 -17.20 -5.48
N MET A 150 -2.45 -16.23 -5.68
CA MET A 150 -2.65 -15.10 -4.78
C MET A 150 -4.14 -14.73 -4.63
N ALA A 151 -5.01 -15.72 -4.63
CA ALA A 151 -6.46 -15.50 -4.65
C ALA A 151 -6.93 -14.66 -3.45
N VAL A 152 -6.47 -14.98 -2.22
CA VAL A 152 -6.82 -14.24 -1.01
C VAL A 152 -6.27 -12.81 -1.06
N TYR A 153 -5.00 -12.64 -1.44
CA TYR A 153 -4.40 -11.32 -1.58
C TYR A 153 -5.16 -10.47 -2.61
N ALA A 154 -5.45 -11.03 -3.79
CA ALA A 154 -6.22 -10.35 -4.82
C ALA A 154 -7.59 -9.92 -4.28
N ALA A 155 -8.33 -10.81 -3.63
CA ALA A 155 -9.62 -10.49 -3.01
C ALA A 155 -9.51 -9.31 -2.02
N THR A 156 -8.45 -9.27 -1.18
CA THR A 156 -8.22 -8.14 -0.27
C THR A 156 -7.97 -6.84 -1.03
N LYS A 157 -7.22 -6.86 -2.14
CA LYS A 157 -6.90 -5.65 -2.91
C LYS A 157 -8.07 -5.16 -3.78
N TYR A 158 -8.94 -6.06 -4.26
CA TYR A 158 -10.25 -5.69 -4.83
C TYR A 158 -11.13 -4.99 -3.78
N ALA A 159 -11.20 -5.55 -2.55
CA ALA A 159 -11.95 -4.96 -1.45
C ALA A 159 -11.45 -3.53 -1.12
N VAL A 160 -10.13 -3.35 -0.96
CA VAL A 160 -9.52 -2.03 -0.69
C VAL A 160 -9.85 -1.02 -1.79
N ARG A 161 -9.74 -1.43 -3.06
CA ARG A 161 -10.04 -0.57 -4.18
C ARG A 161 -11.51 -0.15 -4.20
N ALA A 162 -12.42 -1.11 -4.11
CA ALA A 162 -13.86 -0.85 -4.10
C ALA A 162 -14.27 0.05 -2.93
N TYR A 163 -13.79 -0.27 -1.73
CA TYR A 163 -14.02 0.52 -0.52
C TYR A 163 -13.53 1.97 -0.68
N SER A 164 -12.31 2.16 -1.19
CA SER A 164 -11.73 3.50 -1.37
C SER A 164 -12.53 4.36 -2.33
N ILE A 165 -13.00 3.79 -3.44
CA ILE A 165 -13.82 4.50 -4.43
C ILE A 165 -15.16 4.88 -3.81
N SER A 166 -15.85 3.94 -3.14
CA SER A 166 -17.12 4.19 -2.47
C SER A 166 -17.00 5.25 -1.39
N ALA A 167 -16.00 5.13 -0.49
CA ALA A 167 -15.74 6.12 0.54
C ALA A 167 -15.43 7.51 -0.05
N CYS A 168 -14.71 7.60 -1.17
CA CYS A 168 -14.49 8.88 -1.85
C CYS A 168 -15.79 9.48 -2.37
N MET A 169 -16.72 8.68 -2.91
CA MET A 169 -18.02 9.17 -3.39
C MET A 169 -18.86 9.75 -2.25
N GLU A 170 -18.80 9.14 -1.07
CA GLU A 170 -19.50 9.61 0.13
C GLU A 170 -18.89 10.89 0.74
N LEU A 171 -17.55 10.96 0.77
CA LEU A 171 -16.80 11.97 1.53
C LEU A 171 -16.45 13.22 0.72
N ARG A 172 -16.39 13.11 -0.61
CA ARG A 172 -15.93 14.20 -1.48
C ARG A 172 -16.74 15.49 -1.34
N LYS A 173 -18.05 15.39 -1.15
CA LYS A 173 -18.93 16.55 -0.90
C LYS A 173 -18.67 17.20 0.47
N LYS A 174 -17.99 16.49 1.38
CA LYS A 174 -17.59 16.96 2.71
C LYS A 174 -16.15 17.49 2.74
N GLY A 175 -15.54 17.69 1.55
CA GLY A 175 -14.16 18.21 1.42
C GLY A 175 -13.06 17.16 1.67
N VAL A 176 -13.42 15.88 1.82
CA VAL A 176 -12.45 14.79 2.06
C VAL A 176 -12.36 13.89 0.83
N TYR A 177 -11.14 13.64 0.40
CA TYR A 177 -10.84 12.78 -0.75
C TYR A 177 -10.30 11.43 -0.28
N VAL A 178 -10.62 10.37 -1.00
CA VAL A 178 -10.00 9.05 -0.82
C VAL A 178 -9.50 8.58 -2.18
N THR A 179 -8.21 8.20 -2.26
CA THR A 179 -7.59 7.74 -3.51
C THR A 179 -7.00 6.35 -3.32
N ALA A 180 -7.38 5.40 -4.16
CA ALA A 180 -6.73 4.10 -4.26
C ALA A 180 -5.50 4.19 -5.17
N ILE A 181 -4.33 3.75 -4.70
CA ILE A 181 -3.14 3.56 -5.53
C ILE A 181 -3.07 2.10 -5.91
N CYS A 182 -3.02 1.81 -7.22
CA CYS A 182 -2.99 0.46 -7.78
C CYS A 182 -1.63 0.21 -8.47
N PRO A 183 -0.57 -0.12 -7.72
CA PRO A 183 0.73 -0.42 -8.30
C PRO A 183 0.78 -1.84 -8.88
N ALA A 184 1.60 -2.04 -9.90
CA ALA A 184 2.13 -3.35 -10.25
C ALA A 184 3.18 -3.79 -9.20
N SER A 185 3.88 -4.89 -9.44
CA SER A 185 4.90 -5.38 -8.51
C SER A 185 5.96 -4.32 -8.22
N VAL A 186 6.17 -4.01 -6.95
CA VAL A 186 7.15 -3.03 -6.46
C VAL A 186 8.25 -3.78 -5.73
N GLN A 187 9.51 -3.43 -6.01
CA GLN A 187 10.65 -4.03 -5.32
C GLN A 187 10.68 -3.57 -3.87
N THR A 188 10.33 -4.47 -2.97
CA THR A 188 10.23 -4.24 -1.53
C THR A 188 10.48 -5.54 -0.78
N PRO A 189 10.84 -5.49 0.53
CA PRO A 189 11.01 -6.70 1.34
C PRO A 189 9.79 -7.62 1.35
N MET A 190 8.57 -7.08 1.20
CA MET A 190 7.33 -7.87 1.08
C MET A 190 7.38 -8.82 -0.11
N LEU A 191 7.91 -8.37 -1.25
CA LEU A 191 8.02 -9.19 -2.45
C LEU A 191 9.23 -10.13 -2.37
N ASP A 192 10.35 -9.66 -1.81
CA ASP A 192 11.54 -10.48 -1.64
C ASP A 192 11.24 -11.69 -0.74
N GLY A 193 10.41 -11.54 0.29
CA GLY A 193 9.91 -12.64 1.12
C GLY A 193 9.11 -13.71 0.37
N GLN A 194 8.66 -13.44 -0.87
CA GLN A 194 7.97 -14.41 -1.73
C GLN A 194 8.87 -15.05 -2.79
N LEU A 195 10.17 -14.75 -2.79
CA LEU A 195 11.08 -15.20 -3.86
C LEU A 195 11.15 -16.73 -3.98
N HIS A 196 11.06 -17.45 -2.87
CA HIS A 196 11.10 -18.92 -2.84
C HIS A 196 9.72 -19.59 -2.86
N ASN A 197 8.64 -18.82 -3.05
CA ASN A 197 7.28 -19.33 -3.13
C ASN A 197 6.81 -19.41 -4.59
N ASP A 198 6.55 -20.63 -5.08
CA ASP A 198 6.17 -20.85 -6.48
C ASP A 198 4.75 -20.30 -6.81
N ALA A 199 3.88 -20.17 -5.81
CA ALA A 199 2.58 -19.54 -6.01
C ALA A 199 2.69 -18.03 -6.33
N ALA A 200 3.84 -17.41 -6.04
CA ALA A 200 4.09 -15.99 -6.31
C ALA A 200 4.71 -15.71 -7.70
N ASP A 201 4.83 -16.71 -8.59
CA ASP A 201 5.52 -16.60 -9.88
C ASP A 201 5.00 -15.42 -10.73
N LEU A 202 3.70 -15.17 -10.73
CA LEU A 202 3.09 -14.11 -11.51
C LEU A 202 3.48 -12.68 -11.07
N PHE A 203 3.94 -12.48 -9.82
CA PHE A 203 4.52 -11.19 -9.44
C PHE A 203 5.79 -10.85 -10.22
N TYR A 204 6.51 -11.88 -10.64
CA TYR A 204 7.76 -11.76 -11.39
C TYR A 204 7.52 -11.70 -12.90
N SER A 205 6.30 -11.89 -13.41
CA SER A 205 5.97 -11.93 -14.84
C SER A 205 6.11 -10.61 -15.59
N GLY A 206 6.16 -9.47 -14.89
CA GLY A 206 6.32 -8.14 -15.49
C GLY A 206 7.68 -7.94 -16.15
N TYR A 207 7.78 -7.04 -17.16
CA TYR A 207 9.06 -6.67 -17.81
C TYR A 207 10.12 -6.23 -16.78
N ARG A 208 9.72 -5.46 -15.78
CA ARG A 208 10.50 -5.09 -14.60
C ARG A 208 9.57 -4.83 -13.41
N MET A 209 10.14 -4.82 -12.23
CA MET A 209 9.47 -4.31 -11.04
C MET A 209 9.53 -2.79 -11.01
N LEU A 210 8.56 -2.18 -10.36
CA LEU A 210 8.58 -0.76 -10.06
C LEU A 210 9.54 -0.49 -8.90
N THR A 211 10.12 0.70 -8.88
CA THR A 211 10.84 1.22 -7.71
C THR A 211 9.87 1.95 -6.77
N VAL A 212 10.30 2.17 -5.54
CA VAL A 212 9.52 2.98 -4.57
C VAL A 212 9.41 4.44 -5.03
N ASP A 213 10.41 4.97 -5.77
CA ASP A 213 10.39 6.33 -6.35
C ASP A 213 9.27 6.50 -7.39
N GLU A 214 8.96 5.45 -8.17
CA GLU A 214 7.86 5.50 -9.13
C GLU A 214 6.50 5.58 -8.42
N ILE A 215 6.37 4.96 -7.24
CA ILE A 215 5.18 5.06 -6.40
C ILE A 215 5.09 6.44 -5.77
N GLU A 216 6.20 6.96 -5.24
CA GLU A 216 6.32 8.34 -4.76
C GLU A 216 5.87 9.34 -5.83
N HIS A 217 6.47 9.27 -7.02
CA HIS A 217 6.12 10.15 -8.14
C HIS A 217 4.62 10.08 -8.48
N ALA A 218 4.04 8.86 -8.49
CA ALA A 218 2.61 8.68 -8.75
C ALA A 218 1.74 9.30 -7.67
N ILE A 219 2.12 9.18 -6.40
CA ILE A 219 1.41 9.78 -5.26
C ILE A 219 1.49 11.30 -5.36
N PHE A 220 2.69 11.88 -5.43
CA PHE A 220 2.85 13.35 -5.40
C PHE A 220 2.32 14.03 -6.67
N LYS A 221 2.59 13.48 -7.85
CA LYS A 221 2.18 14.11 -9.11
C LYS A 221 0.77 13.79 -9.58
N ARG A 222 0.19 12.68 -9.10
CA ARG A 222 -1.09 12.20 -9.63
C ARG A 222 -2.19 12.07 -8.58
N ALA A 223 -1.87 11.59 -7.36
CA ALA A 223 -2.85 11.49 -6.29
C ALA A 223 -3.03 12.83 -5.57
N MET A 224 -1.95 13.49 -5.15
CA MET A 224 -1.99 14.72 -4.33
C MET A 224 -2.24 16.00 -5.15
N ARG A 225 -3.19 15.94 -6.10
CA ARG A 225 -3.63 17.10 -6.89
C ARG A 225 -4.70 17.90 -6.13
N ARG A 226 -4.97 19.14 -6.57
CA ARG A 226 -6.07 19.97 -6.04
C ARG A 226 -7.42 19.24 -6.07
N ARG A 227 -7.67 18.41 -7.09
CA ARG A 227 -8.82 17.51 -7.19
C ARG A 227 -8.31 16.07 -7.34
N PRO A 228 -8.08 15.35 -6.23
CA PRO A 228 -7.58 13.99 -6.24
C PRO A 228 -8.47 13.04 -7.04
N PRO A 229 -7.90 12.11 -7.83
CA PRO A 229 -8.66 11.09 -8.53
C PRO A 229 -9.14 10.00 -7.57
N TYR A 230 -10.13 9.23 -7.98
CA TYR A 230 -10.58 8.05 -7.22
C TYR A 230 -9.52 6.95 -7.17
N GLU A 231 -8.79 6.77 -8.27
CA GLU A 231 -7.73 5.76 -8.36
C GLU A 231 -6.55 6.24 -9.21
N VAL A 232 -5.35 5.74 -8.88
CA VAL A 232 -4.10 5.99 -9.61
C VAL A 232 -3.44 4.66 -9.95
N HIS A 233 -3.26 4.40 -11.23
CA HIS A 233 -2.66 3.19 -11.77
C HIS A 233 -1.16 3.39 -12.04
N VAL A 234 -0.31 2.44 -11.60
CA VAL A 234 1.16 2.50 -11.77
C VAL A 234 1.71 1.14 -12.22
N PRO A 235 2.32 1.04 -13.43
CA PRO A 235 2.37 2.03 -14.50
C PRO A 235 1.00 2.15 -15.21
N ARG A 236 0.74 3.33 -15.77
CA ARG A 236 -0.61 3.68 -16.25
C ARG A 236 -1.14 2.77 -17.37
N LEU A 237 -0.30 2.38 -18.32
CA LEU A 237 -0.75 1.59 -19.48
C LEU A 237 -1.01 0.13 -19.10
N LYS A 238 -0.05 -0.51 -18.42
CA LYS A 238 -0.15 -1.92 -18.02
C LYS A 238 -1.38 -2.18 -17.15
N THR A 239 -1.62 -1.31 -16.18
CA THR A 239 -2.73 -1.46 -15.23
C THR A 239 -4.09 -1.14 -15.85
N LYS A 240 -4.15 -0.22 -16.83
CA LYS A 240 -5.37 0.00 -17.62
C LYS A 240 -5.72 -1.20 -18.49
N LEU A 241 -4.70 -1.82 -19.09
CA LEU A 241 -4.88 -3.03 -19.88
C LEU A 241 -5.34 -4.19 -19.00
N ALA A 242 -4.74 -4.39 -17.83
CA ALA A 242 -5.17 -5.41 -16.87
C ALA A 242 -6.64 -5.22 -16.47
N LYS A 243 -7.05 -3.98 -16.15
CA LYS A 243 -8.44 -3.64 -15.84
C LYS A 243 -9.40 -3.88 -17.03
N PHE A 244 -8.94 -3.63 -18.25
CA PHE A 244 -9.75 -3.90 -19.45
C PHE A 244 -9.94 -5.41 -19.64
N VAL A 245 -8.87 -6.20 -19.51
CA VAL A 245 -8.92 -7.67 -19.64
C VAL A 245 -9.82 -8.30 -18.57
N ASP A 246 -9.89 -7.74 -17.37
CA ASP A 246 -10.77 -8.22 -16.28
C ASP A 246 -12.27 -8.20 -16.66
N ASN A 247 -12.68 -7.30 -17.56
CA ASN A 247 -14.06 -7.30 -18.06
C ASN A 247 -14.36 -8.50 -19.00
N PHE A 248 -13.33 -9.26 -19.37
CA PHE A 248 -13.45 -10.45 -20.23
C PHE A 248 -12.80 -11.66 -19.55
N PRO A 249 -13.46 -12.28 -18.54
CA PRO A 249 -12.85 -13.33 -17.73
C PRO A 249 -12.31 -14.54 -18.55
N ALA A 250 -12.90 -14.80 -19.71
CA ALA A 250 -12.44 -15.87 -20.59
C ALA A 250 -11.09 -15.58 -21.29
N VAL A 251 -10.66 -14.34 -21.34
CA VAL A 251 -9.40 -13.94 -22.01
C VAL A 251 -8.19 -14.19 -21.10
N GLY A 252 -8.33 -13.97 -19.79
CA GLY A 252 -7.26 -14.18 -18.81
C GLY A 252 -6.58 -15.55 -18.89
N PRO A 253 -7.35 -16.66 -18.87
CA PRO A 253 -6.81 -18.02 -18.96
C PRO A 253 -6.01 -18.30 -20.24
N ILE A 254 -6.32 -17.64 -21.36
CA ILE A 254 -5.60 -17.82 -22.63
C ILE A 254 -4.15 -17.36 -22.52
N PHE A 255 -3.90 -16.26 -21.82
CA PHE A 255 -2.58 -15.68 -21.65
C PHE A 255 -1.86 -16.13 -20.35
N ALA A 256 -2.59 -16.71 -19.39
CA ALA A 256 -2.05 -17.13 -18.11
C ALA A 256 -0.80 -18.02 -18.23
N PRO A 257 -0.75 -19.06 -19.12
CA PRO A 257 0.43 -19.91 -19.25
C PRO A 257 1.70 -19.14 -19.67
N LEU A 258 1.55 -18.15 -20.57
CA LEU A 258 2.69 -17.33 -21.01
C LEU A 258 3.20 -16.43 -19.88
N TYR A 259 2.31 -15.83 -19.12
CA TYR A 259 2.70 -15.00 -17.97
C TYR A 259 3.33 -15.85 -16.86
N GLN A 260 2.80 -17.03 -16.56
CA GLN A 260 3.36 -17.95 -15.58
C GLN A 260 4.76 -18.43 -16.00
N TRP A 261 4.94 -18.84 -17.26
CA TRP A 261 6.26 -19.21 -17.78
C TRP A 261 7.28 -18.07 -17.63
N SER A 262 6.90 -16.85 -18.01
CA SER A 262 7.75 -15.68 -17.87
C SER A 262 8.08 -15.38 -16.39
N GLY A 263 7.09 -15.53 -15.51
CA GLY A 263 7.24 -15.32 -14.07
C GLY A 263 8.22 -16.30 -13.44
N ARG A 264 8.02 -17.61 -13.68
CA ARG A 264 8.91 -18.70 -13.21
C ARG A 264 10.34 -18.50 -13.66
N ARG A 265 10.56 -18.16 -14.95
CA ARG A 265 11.90 -17.91 -15.48
C ARG A 265 12.61 -16.78 -14.75
N ARG A 266 11.94 -15.67 -14.51
CA ARG A 266 12.53 -14.50 -13.81
C ARG A 266 12.71 -14.75 -12.33
N GLN A 267 11.77 -15.44 -11.69
CA GLN A 267 11.91 -15.85 -10.29
C GLN A 267 13.14 -16.74 -10.12
N ALA A 268 13.35 -17.73 -11.03
CA ALA A 268 14.53 -18.57 -11.02
C ALA A 268 15.84 -17.78 -11.23
N GLN A 269 15.84 -16.80 -12.14
CA GLN A 269 16.99 -15.91 -12.32
C GLN A 269 17.36 -15.15 -11.04
N ARG A 270 16.38 -14.56 -10.35
CA ARG A 270 16.62 -13.86 -9.08
C ARG A 270 17.09 -14.77 -7.96
N ARG A 271 16.55 -16.00 -7.86
CA ARG A 271 17.06 -17.02 -6.93
C ARG A 271 18.54 -17.33 -7.18
N ALA A 272 18.93 -17.43 -8.45
CA ALA A 272 20.32 -17.66 -8.81
C ALA A 272 21.24 -16.45 -8.51
N GLU A 273 20.75 -15.23 -8.70
CA GLU A 273 21.46 -14.00 -8.32
C GLU A 273 21.66 -13.90 -6.81
N GLU A 274 20.64 -14.20 -6.01
CA GLU A 274 20.72 -14.25 -4.55
C GLU A 274 21.75 -15.28 -4.06
N GLN A 275 21.80 -16.47 -4.69
CA GLN A 275 22.77 -17.52 -4.35
C GLN A 275 24.22 -17.13 -4.69
N ARG A 276 24.43 -16.29 -5.72
CA ARG A 276 25.78 -15.81 -6.10
C ARG A 276 26.27 -14.66 -5.21
N ALA A 277 25.35 -13.96 -4.55
CA ALA A 277 25.66 -12.84 -3.65
C ALA A 277 25.95 -13.28 -2.21
N LYS A 278 25.63 -14.53 -1.87
CA LYS A 278 25.96 -15.22 -0.61
C LYS A 278 27.29 -15.94 -0.71
#